data_8901a821855ea4ec5e2816cad6d69ee0
#
_entry.id   8901a821855ea4ec5e2816cad6d69ee0
#
_cell.length_a   1.000
_cell.length_b   1.000
_cell.length_c   1.000
_cell.angle_alpha   90.00
_cell.angle_beta   90.00
_cell.angle_gamma   90.00
#
_symmetry.space_group_name_H-M   'P 1'
#
loop_
_entity.id
_entity.type
_entity.pdbx_description
1 polymer ?
#
loop_
_entity_poly.entity_id
_entity_poly.type
_entity_poly.pdbx_seq_one_letter_code
_entity_poly.pdbx_strand_id
1 'polypeptide(L)'
;YEEAFIKTSKVLSIIPIHSRSRILEASVIQSCFAESLMNNFPNKALYGRYRRLILRLKGYLILFKKLDKKGYPMNTKTKNVQSILNQNLTLDLFSESDYNDEPILYFGYQKNRIGEYVNPKLIYIDEEEIKFTIDEADIQMVLDMPSRNIENDAIEVKPKLKENIVLKEAK
;
A
#
# COMPACT_ATOMS: atom_id res chain seq x y z
N TYR A 1 -11.89 -1.40 -1.06
CA TYR A 1 -11.45 -2.20 0.09
C TYR A 1 -12.64 -2.83 0.85
N GLU A 2 -13.73 -2.12 1.05
CA GLU A 2 -14.93 -2.62 1.75
C GLU A 2 -15.42 -3.94 1.17
N GLU A 3 -15.59 -4.00 -0.15
CA GLU A 3 -15.97 -5.22 -0.87
C GLU A 3 -15.03 -6.39 -0.54
N ALA A 4 -13.71 -6.15 -0.54
CA ALA A 4 -12.72 -7.15 -0.21
C ALA A 4 -12.82 -7.61 1.25
N PHE A 5 -13.09 -6.71 2.18
CA PHE A 5 -13.30 -7.06 3.59
C PHE A 5 -14.57 -7.87 3.80
N ILE A 6 -15.69 -7.46 3.20
CA ILE A 6 -16.97 -8.19 3.26
C ILE A 6 -16.81 -9.58 2.69
N LYS A 7 -16.19 -9.70 1.51
CA LYS A 7 -15.94 -10.98 0.84
C LYS A 7 -15.03 -11.88 1.67
N THR A 8 -13.95 -11.33 2.23
CA THR A 8 -13.06 -12.08 3.12
C THR A 8 -13.80 -12.63 4.34
N SER A 9 -14.62 -11.81 4.98
CA SER A 9 -15.42 -12.23 6.14
C SER A 9 -16.39 -13.34 5.79
N LYS A 10 -17.04 -13.25 4.63
CA LYS A 10 -17.92 -14.29 4.09
C LYS A 10 -17.20 -15.62 3.86
N VAL A 11 -16.04 -15.58 3.18
CA VAL A 11 -15.25 -16.80 2.90
C VAL A 11 -14.76 -17.44 4.20
N LEU A 12 -14.25 -16.62 5.12
CA LEU A 12 -13.74 -17.12 6.39
C LEU A 12 -14.86 -17.64 7.30
N SER A 13 -16.09 -17.17 7.20
CA SER A 13 -17.20 -17.63 8.05
C SER A 13 -17.52 -19.12 7.87
N ILE A 14 -17.20 -19.70 6.70
CA ILE A 14 -17.40 -21.11 6.39
C ILE A 14 -16.44 -22.01 7.22
N ILE A 15 -15.32 -21.46 7.65
CA ILE A 15 -14.26 -22.21 8.37
C ILE A 15 -14.37 -21.88 9.85
N PRO A 16 -14.44 -22.87 10.76
CA PRO A 16 -14.46 -22.63 12.19
C PRO A 16 -13.23 -21.83 12.64
N ILE A 17 -13.41 -20.90 13.59
CA ILE A 17 -12.35 -19.97 14.02
C ILE A 17 -11.08 -20.69 14.49
N HIS A 18 -11.22 -21.76 15.24
CA HIS A 18 -10.09 -22.56 15.75
C HIS A 18 -9.29 -23.29 14.67
N SER A 19 -9.88 -23.46 13.48
CA SER A 19 -9.23 -24.10 12.32
C SER A 19 -8.57 -23.10 11.37
N ARG A 20 -8.71 -21.79 11.61
CA ARG A 20 -8.15 -20.75 10.74
C ARG A 20 -6.69 -20.51 11.07
N SER A 21 -5.80 -20.86 10.16
CA SER A 21 -4.41 -20.45 10.27
C SER A 21 -4.22 -18.98 9.86
N ARG A 22 -3.20 -18.31 10.38
CA ARG A 22 -2.84 -16.95 9.97
C ARG A 22 -2.51 -16.84 8.48
N ILE A 23 -1.92 -17.89 7.92
CA ILE A 23 -1.57 -17.98 6.49
C ILE A 23 -2.84 -18.03 5.65
N LEU A 24 -3.82 -18.85 6.03
CA LEU A 24 -5.11 -18.93 5.35
C LEU A 24 -5.80 -17.56 5.33
N GLU A 25 -5.92 -16.91 6.47
CA GLU A 25 -6.55 -15.59 6.54
C GLU A 25 -5.82 -14.57 5.65
N ALA A 26 -4.49 -14.55 5.66
CA ALA A 26 -3.69 -13.67 4.83
C ALA A 26 -3.87 -13.95 3.33
N SER A 27 -3.98 -15.22 2.94
CA SER A 27 -4.18 -15.61 1.55
C SER A 27 -5.58 -15.26 1.05
N VAL A 28 -6.60 -15.48 1.87
CA VAL A 28 -7.99 -15.16 1.52
C VAL A 28 -8.15 -13.65 1.31
N ILE A 29 -7.68 -12.82 2.25
CA ILE A 29 -7.80 -11.38 2.11
C ILE A 29 -7.01 -10.85 0.91
N GLN A 30 -5.82 -11.37 0.66
CA GLN A 30 -5.02 -10.99 -0.52
C GLN A 30 -5.76 -11.33 -1.82
N SER A 31 -6.39 -12.50 -1.90
CA SER A 31 -7.16 -12.91 -3.08
C SER A 31 -8.41 -12.03 -3.28
N CYS A 32 -9.11 -11.68 -2.20
CA CYS A 32 -10.26 -10.79 -2.27
C CYS A 32 -9.86 -9.37 -2.69
N PHE A 33 -8.73 -8.85 -2.21
CA PHE A 33 -8.19 -7.58 -2.69
C PHE A 33 -7.81 -7.65 -4.17
N ALA A 34 -7.12 -8.71 -4.59
CA ALA A 34 -6.72 -8.87 -5.97
C ALA A 34 -7.92 -8.86 -6.92
N GLU A 35 -8.96 -9.61 -6.60
CA GLU A 35 -10.18 -9.66 -7.39
C GLU A 35 -10.87 -8.29 -7.44
N SER A 36 -11.09 -7.65 -6.28
CA SER A 36 -11.72 -6.33 -6.23
C SER A 36 -10.93 -5.28 -7.00
N LEU A 37 -9.59 -5.28 -6.88
CA LEU A 37 -8.75 -4.33 -7.60
C LEU A 37 -8.71 -4.57 -9.10
N MET A 38 -8.63 -5.83 -9.54
CA MET A 38 -8.64 -6.15 -10.97
C MET A 38 -9.96 -5.78 -11.63
N ASN A 39 -11.08 -5.92 -10.90
CA ASN A 39 -12.40 -5.55 -11.39
C ASN A 39 -12.59 -4.01 -11.46
N ASN A 40 -12.14 -3.28 -10.44
CA ASN A 40 -12.35 -1.83 -10.34
C ASN A 40 -11.24 -1.00 -11.02
N PHE A 41 -10.05 -1.56 -11.17
CA PHE A 41 -8.87 -0.89 -11.76
C PHE A 41 -8.20 -1.78 -12.80
N PRO A 42 -8.90 -2.12 -13.91
CA PRO A 42 -8.31 -2.95 -14.96
C PRO A 42 -7.02 -2.30 -15.48
N ASN A 43 -5.99 -3.12 -15.72
CA ASN A 43 -4.65 -2.70 -16.17
C ASN A 43 -3.83 -1.84 -15.19
N LYS A 44 -4.33 -1.57 -13.99
CA LYS A 44 -3.60 -0.83 -12.95
C LYS A 44 -3.23 -1.71 -11.76
N ALA A 45 -3.97 -2.80 -11.53
CA ALA A 45 -3.66 -3.82 -10.54
C ALA A 45 -2.81 -4.92 -11.18
N LEU A 46 -1.68 -5.23 -10.57
CA LEU A 46 -0.72 -6.21 -11.10
C LEU A 46 -0.03 -6.99 -9.96
N TYR A 47 0.61 -8.08 -10.31
CA TYR A 47 1.44 -8.83 -9.39
C TYR A 47 2.91 -8.54 -9.68
N GLY A 48 3.60 -8.02 -8.69
CA GLY A 48 5.05 -7.89 -8.70
C GLY A 48 5.77 -9.18 -8.26
N ARG A 49 7.07 -9.06 -8.02
CA ARG A 49 7.89 -10.18 -7.50
C ARG A 49 7.26 -10.79 -6.25
N TYR A 50 7.40 -12.10 -6.11
CA TYR A 50 6.84 -12.90 -5.02
C TYR A 50 5.30 -12.78 -4.89
N ARG A 51 4.63 -12.55 -6.02
CA ARG A 51 3.15 -12.37 -6.09
C ARG A 51 2.64 -11.27 -5.17
N ARG A 52 3.41 -10.21 -4.98
CA ARG A 52 2.94 -9.02 -4.27
C ARG A 52 1.88 -8.32 -5.12
N LEU A 53 0.71 -8.11 -4.53
CA LEU A 53 -0.34 -7.32 -5.16
C LEU A 53 0.03 -5.84 -5.09
N ILE A 54 0.01 -5.18 -6.23
CA ILE A 54 0.39 -3.78 -6.41
C ILE A 54 -0.70 -3.09 -7.21
N LEU A 55 -1.14 -1.93 -6.76
CA LEU A 55 -1.99 -1.03 -7.53
C LEU A 55 -1.17 0.18 -7.95
N ARG A 56 -1.03 0.40 -9.27
CA ARG A 56 -0.40 1.59 -9.82
C ARG A 56 -1.47 2.65 -10.07
N LEU A 57 -1.42 3.77 -9.37
CA LEU A 57 -2.41 4.82 -9.47
C LEU A 57 -1.77 6.20 -9.37
N LYS A 58 -2.00 7.04 -10.39
CA LYS A 58 -1.55 8.45 -10.42
C LYS A 58 -0.07 8.64 -10.06
N GLY A 59 0.82 7.78 -10.57
CA GLY A 59 2.26 7.86 -10.31
C GLY A 59 2.69 7.32 -8.94
N TYR A 60 1.84 6.57 -8.26
CA TYR A 60 2.13 5.89 -7.00
C TYR A 60 1.99 4.37 -7.14
N LEU A 61 2.83 3.64 -6.43
CA LEU A 61 2.71 2.20 -6.23
C LEU A 61 2.09 1.93 -4.87
N ILE A 62 0.93 1.30 -4.82
CA ILE A 62 0.21 1.02 -3.58
C ILE A 62 0.32 -0.46 -3.25
N LEU A 63 0.92 -0.78 -2.10
CA LEU A 63 1.04 -2.11 -1.53
C LEU A 63 0.00 -2.33 -0.43
N PHE A 64 -0.57 -3.54 -0.34
CA PHE A 64 -1.62 -3.88 0.62
C PHE A 64 -1.04 -4.66 1.80
N LYS A 65 -1.19 -4.16 3.03
CA LYS A 65 -0.59 -4.75 4.23
C LYS A 65 -1.46 -4.60 5.47
N LYS A 66 -1.46 -5.65 6.29
CA LYS A 66 -1.92 -5.52 7.67
C LYS A 66 -0.94 -4.65 8.45
N LEU A 67 -1.47 -3.78 9.31
CA LEU A 67 -0.68 -2.91 10.18
C LEU A 67 -0.58 -3.49 11.60
N ASP A 68 0.50 -3.16 12.26
CA ASP A 68 0.68 -3.37 13.69
C ASP A 68 -0.08 -2.28 14.50
N LYS A 69 0.05 -2.34 15.83
CA LYS A 69 -0.60 -1.36 16.73
C LYS A 69 -0.05 0.06 16.57
N LYS A 70 1.18 0.21 16.07
CA LYS A 70 1.83 1.50 15.85
C LYS A 70 1.55 2.07 14.45
N GLY A 71 0.84 1.32 13.59
CA GLY A 71 0.53 1.72 12.23
C GLY A 71 1.57 1.31 11.19
N TYR A 72 2.58 0.53 11.55
CA TYR A 72 3.57 0.04 10.59
C TYR A 72 3.12 -1.25 9.90
N PRO A 73 3.49 -1.44 8.63
CA PRO A 73 3.23 -2.69 7.92
C PRO A 73 3.84 -3.89 8.63
N MET A 74 3.04 -4.91 8.91
CA MET A 74 3.51 -6.17 9.47
C MET A 74 4.26 -6.96 8.40
N ASN A 75 5.55 -6.81 8.36
CA ASN A 75 6.45 -7.49 7.43
C ASN A 75 7.50 -8.31 8.18
N THR A 76 8.00 -9.37 7.52
CA THR A 76 9.24 -10.00 7.94
C THR A 76 10.39 -9.02 7.67
N LYS A 77 11.24 -8.76 8.65
CA LYS A 77 12.38 -7.83 8.52
C LYS A 77 13.47 -8.49 7.63
N THR A 78 13.37 -8.26 6.34
CA THR A 78 14.41 -8.64 5.36
C THR A 78 15.03 -7.38 4.79
N LYS A 79 16.26 -7.46 4.26
CA LYS A 79 16.92 -6.32 3.59
C LYS A 79 16.03 -5.70 2.51
N ASN A 80 15.39 -6.53 1.69
CA ASN A 80 14.50 -6.08 0.61
C ASN A 80 13.25 -5.36 1.16
N VAL A 81 12.68 -5.82 2.26
CA VAL A 81 11.53 -5.14 2.88
C VAL A 81 11.95 -3.79 3.46
N GLN A 82 13.12 -3.70 4.08
CA GLN A 82 13.67 -2.42 4.57
C GLN A 82 13.94 -1.46 3.42
N SER A 83 14.52 -1.94 2.31
CA SER A 83 14.73 -1.13 1.10
C SER A 83 13.42 -0.56 0.56
N ILE A 84 12.38 -1.38 0.48
CA ILE A 84 11.05 -0.95 0.02
C ILE A 84 10.44 0.07 0.99
N LEU A 85 10.59 -0.12 2.30
CA LEU A 85 10.13 0.84 3.32
C LEU A 85 10.86 2.18 3.22
N ASN A 86 12.11 2.16 2.79
CA ASN A 86 12.94 3.36 2.65
C ASN A 86 12.92 3.94 1.23
N GLN A 87 11.97 3.56 0.39
CA GLN A 87 11.82 4.04 -0.99
C GLN A 87 13.06 3.82 -1.88
N ASN A 88 14.01 2.97 -1.45
CA ASN A 88 15.31 2.86 -2.11
C ASN A 88 15.34 1.89 -3.30
N LEU A 89 14.35 0.98 -3.42
CA LEU A 89 14.38 -0.07 -4.44
C LEU A 89 12.97 -0.41 -4.96
N THR A 90 12.59 0.22 -6.03
CA THR A 90 11.46 -0.24 -6.84
C THR A 90 11.83 -1.48 -7.65
N LEU A 91 13.11 -1.70 -7.98
CA LEU A 91 13.64 -2.90 -8.66
C LEU A 91 13.32 -4.22 -7.94
N ASP A 92 13.21 -4.20 -6.61
CA ASP A 92 12.83 -5.39 -5.83
C ASP A 92 11.33 -5.74 -5.94
N LEU A 93 10.52 -4.82 -6.42
CA LEU A 93 9.09 -5.04 -6.63
C LEU A 93 8.78 -5.60 -8.01
N PHE A 94 9.57 -5.23 -9.01
CA PHE A 94 9.36 -5.58 -10.42
C PHE A 94 10.57 -6.31 -10.99
N SER A 95 10.32 -7.14 -12.00
CA SER A 95 11.38 -7.80 -12.78
C SER A 95 11.98 -6.88 -13.84
N GLU A 96 11.30 -5.79 -14.17
CA GLU A 96 11.61 -4.85 -15.25
C GLU A 96 11.71 -3.42 -14.72
N SER A 97 12.52 -2.59 -15.38
CA SER A 97 12.98 -1.28 -14.91
C SER A 97 11.99 -0.13 -15.06
N ASP A 98 10.77 -0.37 -15.52
CA ASP A 98 9.85 0.70 -15.95
C ASP A 98 9.17 1.51 -14.81
N TYR A 99 9.50 1.21 -13.54
CA TYR A 99 8.80 1.77 -12.38
C TYR A 99 9.72 2.33 -11.30
N ASN A 100 10.95 2.70 -11.67
CA ASN A 100 12.03 2.96 -10.72
C ASN A 100 11.83 4.21 -9.84
N ASP A 101 10.98 5.16 -10.27
CA ASP A 101 10.87 6.47 -9.62
C ASP A 101 9.48 6.73 -8.98
N GLU A 102 8.59 5.74 -8.99
CA GLU A 102 7.27 5.92 -8.40
C GLU A 102 7.31 5.68 -6.88
N PRO A 103 6.85 6.66 -6.07
CA PRO A 103 6.82 6.49 -4.62
C PRO A 103 5.85 5.39 -4.18
N ILE A 104 6.25 4.66 -3.14
CA ILE A 104 5.52 3.52 -2.61
C ILE A 104 4.65 3.96 -1.44
N LEU A 105 3.35 3.74 -1.56
CA LEU A 105 2.39 3.87 -0.48
C LEU A 105 1.96 2.49 0.02
N TYR A 106 1.53 2.44 1.26
CA TYR A 106 0.92 1.25 1.84
C TYR A 106 -0.55 1.52 2.10
N PHE A 107 -1.44 0.74 1.47
CA PHE A 107 -2.80 0.62 1.96
C PHE A 107 -2.77 -0.34 3.15
N GLY A 108 -2.99 0.22 4.33
CA GLY A 108 -2.92 -0.49 5.58
C GLY A 108 -4.28 -0.68 6.23
N TYR A 109 -4.44 -1.78 6.97
CA TYR A 109 -5.62 -2.06 7.78
C TYR A 109 -5.22 -2.79 9.06
N GLN A 110 -6.05 -2.71 10.07
CA GLN A 110 -5.88 -3.44 11.32
C GLN A 110 -6.97 -4.51 11.46
N LYS A 111 -6.77 -5.44 12.37
CA LYS A 111 -7.78 -6.42 12.77
C LYS A 111 -8.06 -6.25 14.24
N ASN A 112 -9.31 -5.99 14.61
CA ASN A 112 -9.73 -5.87 15.99
C ASN A 112 -9.80 -7.24 16.70
N ARG A 113 -10.15 -7.24 18.00
CA ARG A 113 -10.25 -8.47 18.81
C ARG A 113 -11.38 -9.40 18.35
N ILE A 114 -12.42 -8.87 17.75
CA ILE A 114 -13.58 -9.64 17.24
C ILE A 114 -13.28 -10.23 15.85
N GLY A 115 -12.18 -9.80 15.23
CA GLY A 115 -11.74 -10.31 13.93
C GLY A 115 -12.14 -9.46 12.74
N GLU A 116 -12.72 -8.28 12.96
CA GLU A 116 -13.10 -7.34 11.90
C GLU A 116 -11.90 -6.53 11.41
N TYR A 117 -11.96 -6.17 10.14
CA TYR A 117 -10.98 -5.30 9.50
C TYR A 117 -11.38 -3.83 9.74
N VAL A 118 -10.48 -3.08 10.36
CA VAL A 118 -10.72 -1.71 10.83
C VAL A 118 -9.55 -0.81 10.49
N ASN A 119 -9.78 0.51 10.60
CA ASN A 119 -8.78 1.56 10.39
C ASN A 119 -8.05 1.46 9.05
N PRO A 120 -8.78 1.39 7.91
CA PRO A 120 -8.14 1.46 6.60
C PRO A 120 -7.51 2.84 6.43
N LYS A 121 -6.26 2.85 5.93
CA LYS A 121 -5.54 4.10 5.65
C LYS A 121 -4.43 3.92 4.64
N LEU A 122 -4.09 4.99 3.94
CA LEU A 122 -2.87 5.08 3.15
C LEU A 122 -1.74 5.64 4.02
N ILE A 123 -0.55 5.07 3.87
CA ILE A 123 0.62 5.42 4.67
C ILE A 123 1.80 5.58 3.73
N TYR A 124 2.51 6.69 3.87
CA TYR A 124 3.81 6.88 3.25
C TYR A 124 4.91 6.74 4.30
N ILE A 125 5.86 5.86 4.03
CA ILE A 125 6.99 5.56 4.90
C ILE A 125 8.27 5.87 4.13
N ASP A 126 9.17 6.61 4.75
CA ASP A 126 10.51 6.86 4.26
C ASP A 126 11.46 6.98 5.45
N GLU A 127 12.70 6.51 5.30
CA GLU A 127 13.71 6.49 6.39
C GLU A 127 13.20 5.81 7.68
N GLU A 128 12.44 4.71 7.50
CA GLU A 128 11.81 3.95 8.58
C GLU A 128 10.75 4.73 9.40
N GLU A 129 10.37 5.93 8.98
CA GLU A 129 9.39 6.77 9.64
C GLU A 129 8.11 6.94 8.79
N ILE A 130 6.97 6.99 9.46
CA ILE A 130 5.71 7.38 8.81
C ILE A 130 5.74 8.89 8.61
N LYS A 131 5.86 9.33 7.36
CA LYS A 131 5.90 10.76 7.01
C LYS A 131 4.51 11.36 6.93
N PHE A 132 3.52 10.59 6.44
CA PHE A 132 2.10 10.97 6.48
C PHE A 132 1.17 9.76 6.44
N THR A 133 -0.06 9.98 6.85
CA THR A 133 -1.18 9.04 6.72
C THR A 133 -2.39 9.78 6.16
N ILE A 134 -3.22 9.06 5.39
CA ILE A 134 -4.53 9.53 4.92
C ILE A 134 -5.55 8.47 5.34
N ASP A 135 -6.51 8.84 6.14
CA ASP A 135 -7.59 7.97 6.58
C ASP A 135 -8.96 8.37 6.00
N GLU A 136 -10.02 7.68 6.41
CA GLU A 136 -11.37 7.97 5.91
C GLU A 136 -11.88 9.34 6.36
N ALA A 137 -11.49 9.80 7.55
CA ALA A 137 -11.91 11.11 8.05
C ALA A 137 -11.28 12.25 7.23
N ASP A 138 -10.01 12.08 6.84
CA ASP A 138 -9.33 13.04 5.95
C ASP A 138 -10.03 13.13 4.59
N ILE A 139 -10.46 11.99 4.03
CA ILE A 139 -11.18 11.95 2.76
C ILE A 139 -12.53 12.64 2.90
N GLN A 140 -13.27 12.38 3.97
CA GLN A 140 -14.57 12.98 4.23
C GLN A 140 -14.45 14.50 4.35
N MET A 141 -13.45 15.01 5.09
CA MET A 141 -13.18 16.43 5.19
C MET A 141 -13.00 17.11 3.84
N VAL A 142 -12.28 16.45 2.90
CA VAL A 142 -12.07 16.98 1.55
C VAL A 142 -13.37 16.99 0.76
N LEU A 143 -14.20 15.96 0.89
CA LEU A 143 -15.49 15.87 0.19
C LEU A 143 -16.50 16.90 0.71
N ASP A 144 -16.46 17.20 2.00
CA ASP A 144 -17.37 18.16 2.64
C ASP A 144 -16.92 19.62 2.47
N MET A 145 -15.71 19.86 1.95
CA MET A 145 -15.26 21.19 1.59
C MET A 145 -16.11 21.76 0.44
N PRO A 146 -16.71 22.96 0.58
CA PRO A 146 -17.40 23.60 -0.52
C PRO A 146 -16.43 23.72 -1.68
N SER A 147 -16.87 23.31 -2.89
CA SER A 147 -16.06 23.36 -4.11
C SER A 147 -15.57 24.79 -4.33
N ARG A 148 -14.39 25.12 -3.83
CA ARG A 148 -13.68 26.31 -4.30
C ARG A 148 -13.32 26.00 -5.74
N ASN A 149 -13.79 26.84 -6.67
CA ASN A 149 -13.28 26.86 -8.02
C ASN A 149 -11.75 26.95 -7.94
N ILE A 150 -11.09 25.82 -8.02
CA ILE A 150 -9.65 25.76 -8.19
C ILE A 150 -9.44 26.09 -9.67
N GLU A 151 -9.46 27.41 -10.00
CA GLU A 151 -8.80 27.89 -11.19
C GLU A 151 -7.33 27.48 -11.03
N ASN A 152 -6.96 26.47 -11.76
CA ASN A 152 -5.65 26.07 -12.29
C ASN A 152 -4.37 26.67 -11.63
N ASP A 153 -4.24 26.64 -10.33
CA ASP A 153 -2.92 26.63 -9.73
C ASP A 153 -2.52 25.16 -9.49
N ALA A 154 -2.04 24.56 -10.57
CA ALA A 154 -1.30 23.31 -10.46
C ALA A 154 -0.09 23.57 -9.56
N ILE A 155 -0.20 23.21 -8.30
CA ILE A 155 0.97 23.08 -7.43
C ILE A 155 1.77 21.91 -8.01
N GLU A 156 2.71 22.28 -8.88
CA GLU A 156 3.69 21.35 -9.42
C GLU A 156 4.61 20.95 -8.27
N VAL A 157 4.23 19.92 -7.53
CA VAL A 157 5.11 19.31 -6.54
C VAL A 157 6.20 18.60 -7.33
N LYS A 158 7.28 19.30 -7.63
CA LYS A 158 8.48 18.70 -8.21
C LYS A 158 9.13 17.84 -7.13
N PRO A 159 9.26 16.53 -7.31
CA PRO A 159 10.07 15.72 -6.42
C PRO A 159 11.50 16.28 -6.44
N LYS A 160 12.06 16.60 -5.29
CA LYS A 160 13.48 16.96 -5.19
C LYS A 160 14.29 15.73 -5.57
N LEU A 161 14.86 15.74 -6.78
CA LEU A 161 15.89 14.78 -7.18
C LEU A 161 17.05 14.93 -6.20
N LYS A 162 17.40 13.85 -5.50
CA LYS A 162 18.66 13.77 -4.74
C LYS A 162 19.79 13.89 -5.75
N GLU A 163 20.61 14.90 -5.60
CA GLU A 163 21.79 15.13 -6.43
C GLU A 163 22.71 13.90 -6.42
N ASN A 164 23.21 13.56 -7.59
CA ASN A 164 24.04 12.40 -7.88
C ASN A 164 25.22 12.27 -6.91
N ILE A 165 25.34 11.11 -6.29
CA ILE A 165 26.58 10.67 -5.65
C ILE A 165 27.60 10.45 -6.77
N VAL A 166 28.54 11.37 -6.88
CA VAL A 166 29.71 11.25 -7.76
C VAL A 166 30.52 10.05 -7.30
N LEU A 167 30.54 9.00 -8.12
CA LEU A 167 31.48 7.89 -7.94
C LEU A 167 32.90 8.45 -8.08
N LYS A 168 33.63 8.49 -6.97
CA LYS A 168 35.08 8.70 -7.00
C LYS A 168 35.73 7.45 -7.62
N GLU A 169 36.26 7.61 -8.79
CA GLU A 169 37.17 6.62 -9.40
C GLU A 169 38.38 6.44 -8.49
N ALA A 170 38.58 5.21 -8.02
CA ALA A 170 39.82 4.82 -7.35
C ALA A 170 40.90 4.62 -8.41
N LYS A 171 41.98 5.36 -8.27
CA LYS A 171 43.25 5.11 -8.95
C LYS A 171 43.96 3.92 -8.31
#